data_64232648b57de44a64384375f52e88ba
#
_entry.id   64232648b57de44a64384375f52e88ba
#
_cell.length_a   1.000
_cell.length_b   1.000
_cell.length_c   1.000
_cell.angle_alpha   90.00
_cell.angle_beta   90.00
_cell.angle_gamma   90.00
#
_symmetry.space_group_name_H-M   'P 1'
#
loop_
_entity.id
_entity.type
_entity.pdbx_description
1 polymer ?
#
loop_
_entity_poly.entity_id
_entity_poly.type
_entity_poly.pdbx_seq_one_letter_code
_entity_poly.pdbx_strand_id
1 'polypeptide(L)'
;MILYGFAIFLIVIALLPLTQGTHWIIRGWDFIRVQTCFLQALILVLLAFFEFPVDEWQYVVAISLLAAFIFQLYVVFPYTHYYPLRDSKPEDPDSLRQISLLSSNVLQTNEEYAKLIEQVNLHNPDLLLVMETDKNWENGLKELEQEYPTVVRVPLDNFYGMHLYSKYELAETQVNYLVEKDVPSIFTKVYYGSDKPLELICVHPAPPSPTENETSEERDAELLIVGKAVRELNPDHPIIVCGDLNDVVWSRVSRLFAKITGLIDPRIGRGLFPTFHADYWYLRFPIDHLFHSKNVVVNRMERLQNIGSDHYPMFFTFWLENGEKVEKPEIDSETSEEVEERIDEGLERAE
;
A
#
# COMPACT_ATOMS: atom_id res chain seq x y z
N MET A 1 -7.97 -15.52 35.92
CA MET A 1 -8.01 -16.66 34.95
C MET A 1 -8.50 -16.24 33.55
N ILE A 2 -9.62 -15.50 33.44
CA ILE A 2 -10.14 -15.04 32.13
C ILE A 2 -9.15 -14.13 31.41
N LEU A 3 -8.55 -13.17 32.12
CA LEU A 3 -7.56 -12.25 31.53
C LEU A 3 -6.33 -12.98 30.96
N TYR A 4 -5.87 -14.06 31.60
CA TYR A 4 -4.76 -14.87 31.09
C TYR A 4 -5.15 -15.65 29.82
N GLY A 5 -6.42 -16.10 29.71
CA GLY A 5 -6.95 -16.68 28.47
C GLY A 5 -6.91 -15.69 27.32
N PHE A 6 -7.35 -14.44 27.54
CA PHE A 6 -7.23 -13.37 26.54
C PHE A 6 -5.78 -13.02 26.24
N ALA A 7 -4.90 -12.99 27.24
CA ALA A 7 -3.48 -12.74 27.04
C ALA A 7 -2.85 -13.78 26.08
N ILE A 8 -3.11 -15.06 26.32
CA ILE A 8 -2.63 -16.15 25.46
C ILE A 8 -3.17 -16.01 24.04
N PHE A 9 -4.46 -15.72 23.89
CA PHE A 9 -5.08 -15.48 22.57
C PHE A 9 -4.38 -14.32 21.83
N LEU A 10 -4.14 -13.17 22.50
CA LEU A 10 -3.47 -12.00 21.93
C LEU A 10 -1.99 -12.27 21.59
N ILE A 11 -1.33 -13.15 22.31
CA ILE A 11 0.03 -13.60 21.96
C ILE A 11 -0.02 -14.44 20.68
N VAL A 12 -0.93 -15.40 20.59
CA VAL A 12 -1.04 -16.28 19.42
C VAL A 12 -1.32 -15.47 18.16
N ILE A 13 -2.33 -14.60 18.15
CA ILE A 13 -2.67 -13.80 16.97
C ILE A 13 -1.57 -12.80 16.58
N ALA A 14 -0.77 -12.33 17.53
CA ALA A 14 0.38 -11.47 17.23
C ALA A 14 1.53 -12.22 16.53
N LEU A 15 1.64 -13.52 16.76
CA LEU A 15 2.70 -14.38 16.19
C LEU A 15 2.28 -15.05 14.88
N LEU A 16 0.97 -15.25 14.64
CA LEU A 16 0.48 -15.91 13.42
C LEU A 16 1.03 -15.30 12.13
N PRO A 17 1.07 -13.96 11.94
CA PRO A 17 1.62 -13.37 10.72
C PRO A 17 3.12 -13.59 10.51
N LEU A 18 3.86 -14.05 11.53
CA LEU A 18 5.27 -14.42 11.40
C LEU A 18 5.45 -15.77 10.72
N THR A 19 4.40 -16.56 10.64
CA THR A 19 4.42 -17.82 9.89
C THR A 19 4.45 -17.54 8.39
N GLN A 20 4.86 -18.50 7.60
CA GLN A 20 4.86 -18.40 6.14
C GLN A 20 3.48 -18.69 5.51
N GLY A 21 2.47 -19.00 6.34
CA GLY A 21 1.13 -19.33 5.87
C GLY A 21 0.51 -18.19 5.06
N THR A 22 -0.04 -18.52 3.89
CA THR A 22 -0.61 -17.56 2.93
C THR A 22 -2.12 -17.42 3.06
N HIS A 23 -2.77 -18.33 3.78
CA HIS A 23 -4.23 -18.35 3.95
C HIS A 23 -4.76 -17.04 4.57
N TRP A 24 -5.88 -16.52 4.05
CA TRP A 24 -6.46 -15.23 4.45
C TRP A 24 -6.69 -15.08 5.97
N ILE A 25 -7.06 -16.18 6.69
CA ILE A 25 -7.20 -16.14 8.16
C ILE A 25 -5.90 -15.76 8.85
N ILE A 26 -4.77 -16.27 8.36
CA ILE A 26 -3.45 -15.96 8.94
C ILE A 26 -3.05 -14.53 8.59
N ARG A 27 -3.21 -14.13 7.32
CA ARG A 27 -2.86 -12.79 6.85
C ARG A 27 -3.76 -11.70 7.43
N GLY A 28 -5.03 -11.99 7.69
CA GLY A 28 -5.96 -11.06 8.31
C GLY A 28 -5.49 -10.51 9.68
N TRP A 29 -4.64 -11.24 10.41
CA TRP A 29 -4.10 -10.75 11.68
C TRP A 29 -3.06 -9.64 11.52
N ASP A 30 -2.43 -9.50 10.34
CA ASP A 30 -1.59 -8.34 10.04
C ASP A 30 -2.40 -7.04 9.97
N PHE A 31 -3.62 -7.09 9.44
CA PHE A 31 -4.48 -5.91 9.29
C PHE A 31 -4.86 -5.29 10.63
N ILE A 32 -5.21 -6.10 11.62
CA ILE A 32 -5.64 -5.62 12.95
C ILE A 32 -4.50 -5.44 13.96
N ARG A 33 -3.26 -5.33 13.48
CA ARG A 33 -2.06 -5.21 14.32
C ARG A 33 -2.12 -4.03 15.29
N VAL A 34 -2.61 -2.86 14.85
CA VAL A 34 -2.76 -1.66 15.69
C VAL A 34 -3.78 -1.90 16.81
N GLN A 35 -4.93 -2.50 16.46
CA GLN A 35 -5.98 -2.84 17.42
C GLN A 35 -5.49 -3.90 18.43
N THR A 36 -4.74 -4.89 17.95
CA THR A 36 -4.10 -5.91 18.80
C THR A 36 -3.11 -5.28 19.78
N CYS A 37 -2.29 -4.33 19.33
CA CYS A 37 -1.40 -3.54 20.19
C CYS A 37 -2.15 -2.86 21.35
N PHE A 38 -3.25 -2.19 21.03
CA PHE A 38 -4.10 -1.53 22.02
C PHE A 38 -4.69 -2.54 23.03
N LEU A 39 -5.20 -3.67 22.55
CA LEU A 39 -5.75 -4.71 23.42
C LEU A 39 -4.68 -5.35 24.30
N GLN A 40 -3.48 -5.59 23.79
CA GLN A 40 -2.35 -6.10 24.56
C GLN A 40 -1.97 -5.13 25.70
N ALA A 41 -1.87 -3.83 25.40
CA ALA A 41 -1.62 -2.81 26.41
C ALA A 41 -2.73 -2.81 27.50
N LEU A 42 -4.00 -2.87 27.08
CA LEU A 42 -5.13 -2.93 27.99
C LEU A 42 -5.06 -4.16 28.91
N ILE A 43 -4.82 -5.35 28.36
CA ILE A 43 -4.70 -6.58 29.16
C ILE A 43 -3.52 -6.51 30.13
N LEU A 44 -2.37 -5.98 29.72
CA LEU A 44 -1.21 -5.79 30.61
C LEU A 44 -1.58 -4.88 31.79
N VAL A 45 -2.29 -3.79 31.56
CA VAL A 45 -2.78 -2.90 32.63
C VAL A 45 -3.76 -3.62 33.55
N LEU A 46 -4.73 -4.34 32.98
CA LEU A 46 -5.73 -5.08 33.78
C LEU A 46 -5.08 -6.19 34.63
N LEU A 47 -4.09 -6.92 34.09
CA LEU A 47 -3.32 -7.90 34.86
C LEU A 47 -2.60 -7.24 36.03
N ALA A 48 -1.95 -6.09 35.79
CA ALA A 48 -1.21 -5.38 36.85
C ALA A 48 -2.10 -4.90 38.00
N PHE A 49 -3.36 -4.54 37.74
CA PHE A 49 -4.26 -3.97 38.74
C PHE A 49 -5.22 -5.00 39.35
N PHE A 50 -5.64 -6.04 38.62
CA PHE A 50 -6.75 -6.92 39.05
C PHE A 50 -6.34 -8.39 39.19
N GLU A 51 -5.38 -8.88 38.47
CA GLU A 51 -4.93 -10.28 38.50
C GLU A 51 -3.40 -10.37 38.45
N PHE A 52 -2.73 -9.66 39.41
CA PHE A 52 -1.26 -9.68 39.43
C PHE A 52 -0.73 -11.12 39.49
N PRO A 53 0.31 -11.47 38.67
CA PRO A 53 0.85 -12.81 38.65
C PRO A 53 1.33 -13.28 40.02
N VAL A 54 0.94 -14.48 40.40
CA VAL A 54 1.37 -15.13 41.69
C VAL A 54 2.04 -16.48 41.40
N ASP A 55 1.68 -17.16 40.34
CA ASP A 55 2.23 -18.44 39.90
C ASP A 55 3.23 -18.26 38.78
N GLU A 56 4.20 -19.17 38.64
CA GLU A 56 5.25 -19.13 37.60
C GLU A 56 4.68 -19.02 36.18
N TRP A 57 3.65 -19.81 35.87
CA TRP A 57 3.04 -19.80 34.54
C TRP A 57 2.36 -18.45 34.21
N GLN A 58 1.81 -17.75 35.22
CA GLN A 58 1.22 -16.40 35.06
C GLN A 58 2.28 -15.36 34.73
N TYR A 59 3.45 -15.43 35.36
CA TYR A 59 4.60 -14.59 35.00
C TYR A 59 5.06 -14.87 33.58
N VAL A 60 5.15 -16.14 33.17
CA VAL A 60 5.51 -16.51 31.78
C VAL A 60 4.53 -15.89 30.78
N VAL A 61 3.23 -16.01 31.01
CA VAL A 61 2.22 -15.42 30.11
C VAL A 61 2.32 -13.89 30.09
N ALA A 62 2.46 -13.23 31.26
CA ALA A 62 2.55 -11.77 31.31
C ALA A 62 3.81 -11.25 30.61
N ILE A 63 4.96 -11.89 30.79
CA ILE A 63 6.21 -11.54 30.12
C ILE A 63 6.10 -11.78 28.60
N SER A 64 5.50 -12.91 28.18
CA SER A 64 5.26 -13.20 26.77
C SER A 64 4.33 -12.19 26.12
N LEU A 65 3.26 -11.76 26.81
CA LEU A 65 2.36 -10.71 26.34
C LEU A 65 3.09 -9.36 26.20
N LEU A 66 3.94 -9.00 27.17
CA LEU A 66 4.75 -7.80 27.10
C LEU A 66 5.74 -7.85 25.91
N ALA A 67 6.38 -8.99 25.70
CA ALA A 67 7.29 -9.19 24.56
C ALA A 67 6.54 -9.08 23.22
N ALA A 68 5.36 -9.69 23.10
CA ALA A 68 4.51 -9.58 21.92
C ALA A 68 4.05 -8.12 21.68
N PHE A 69 3.68 -7.39 22.74
CA PHE A 69 3.33 -5.98 22.65
C PHE A 69 4.50 -5.11 22.17
N ILE A 70 5.70 -5.29 22.72
CA ILE A 70 6.91 -4.56 22.30
C ILE A 70 7.22 -4.87 20.82
N PHE A 71 7.11 -6.14 20.41
CA PHE A 71 7.29 -6.53 19.03
C PHE A 71 6.29 -5.84 18.10
N GLN A 72 5.00 -5.82 18.45
CA GLN A 72 3.97 -5.13 17.67
C GLN A 72 4.24 -3.62 17.57
N LEU A 73 4.63 -2.99 18.69
CA LEU A 73 5.04 -1.58 18.70
C LEU A 73 6.23 -1.34 17.76
N TYR A 74 7.25 -2.18 17.81
CA TYR A 74 8.42 -2.07 16.92
C TYR A 74 8.04 -2.07 15.45
N VAL A 75 7.07 -2.90 15.05
CA VAL A 75 6.59 -3.00 13.67
C VAL A 75 5.77 -1.77 13.26
N VAL A 76 4.94 -1.22 14.15
CA VAL A 76 4.04 -0.08 13.85
C VAL A 76 4.72 1.27 14.05
N PHE A 77 5.72 1.36 14.94
CA PHE A 77 6.37 2.61 15.35
C PHE A 77 6.91 3.46 14.18
N PRO A 78 7.50 2.87 13.09
CA PRO A 78 7.93 3.65 11.93
C PRO A 78 6.82 4.48 11.27
N TYR A 79 5.57 4.06 11.39
CA TYR A 79 4.38 4.71 10.82
C TYR A 79 3.70 5.67 11.80
N THR A 80 4.46 6.23 12.73
CA THR A 80 4.00 7.25 13.67
C THR A 80 4.75 8.57 13.44
N HIS A 81 4.16 9.69 13.85
CA HIS A 81 4.80 11.01 13.78
C HIS A 81 6.03 11.16 14.70
N TYR A 82 6.29 10.18 15.56
CA TYR A 82 7.45 10.15 16.46
C TYR A 82 8.69 9.54 15.80
N TYR A 83 8.53 8.88 14.65
CA TYR A 83 9.64 8.31 13.89
C TYR A 83 10.23 9.38 12.95
N PRO A 84 11.55 9.41 12.74
CA PRO A 84 12.17 10.36 11.82
C PRO A 84 11.64 10.21 10.39
N LEU A 85 11.40 11.34 9.73
CA LEU A 85 11.08 11.33 8.30
C LEU A 85 12.23 10.72 7.51
N ARG A 86 11.89 9.90 6.54
CA ARG A 86 12.87 9.30 5.63
C ARG A 86 13.23 10.22 4.47
N ASP A 87 12.26 11.06 4.05
CA ASP A 87 12.47 12.04 3.00
C ASP A 87 13.02 13.34 3.59
N SER A 88 14.16 13.78 3.11
CA SER A 88 14.65 15.13 3.36
C SER A 88 13.99 16.11 2.38
N LYS A 89 13.66 17.32 2.85
CA LYS A 89 13.25 18.37 1.93
C LYS A 89 14.42 18.71 0.99
N PRO A 90 14.14 18.95 -0.31
CA PRO A 90 15.16 19.42 -1.24
C PRO A 90 15.81 20.70 -0.75
N GLU A 91 17.08 20.94 -1.07
CA GLU A 91 17.81 22.18 -0.70
C GLU A 91 17.17 23.40 -1.35
N ASP A 92 16.73 23.28 -2.60
CA ASP A 92 16.06 24.36 -3.37
C ASP A 92 14.74 23.83 -3.99
N PRO A 93 13.64 23.81 -3.21
CA PRO A 93 12.34 23.33 -3.70
C PRO A 93 11.79 24.12 -4.89
N ASP A 94 12.12 25.43 -4.96
CA ASP A 94 11.59 26.32 -6.01
C ASP A 94 12.23 26.06 -7.38
N SER A 95 13.38 25.40 -7.41
CA SER A 95 14.03 24.97 -8.66
C SER A 95 13.50 23.65 -9.21
N LEU A 96 12.72 22.92 -8.41
CA LEU A 96 12.21 21.60 -8.75
C LEU A 96 10.75 21.67 -9.21
N ARG A 97 10.40 20.78 -10.15
CA ARG A 97 9.02 20.64 -10.55
C ARG A 97 8.25 19.81 -9.52
N GLN A 98 7.16 20.37 -9.03
CA GLN A 98 6.21 19.65 -8.20
C GLN A 98 5.17 18.98 -9.10
N ILE A 99 4.86 17.73 -8.80
CA ILE A 99 3.80 16.95 -9.43
C ILE A 99 2.84 16.47 -8.35
N SER A 100 1.58 16.32 -8.71
CA SER A 100 0.53 15.82 -7.82
C SER A 100 -0.16 14.58 -8.39
N LEU A 101 -0.48 13.65 -7.50
CA LEU A 101 -1.22 12.42 -7.81
C LEU A 101 -2.39 12.28 -6.84
N LEU A 102 -3.59 12.04 -7.39
CA LEU A 102 -4.73 11.55 -6.64
C LEU A 102 -4.93 10.08 -6.99
N SER A 103 -4.97 9.20 -5.99
CA SER A 103 -5.23 7.76 -6.14
C SER A 103 -6.49 7.40 -5.36
N SER A 104 -7.42 6.70 -6.00
CA SER A 104 -8.70 6.33 -5.40
C SER A 104 -9.18 4.97 -5.89
N ASN A 105 -9.41 4.06 -4.96
CA ASN A 105 -10.31 2.95 -5.17
C ASN A 105 -11.74 3.50 -4.99
N VAL A 106 -12.58 3.39 -6.02
CA VAL A 106 -13.88 4.08 -6.04
C VAL A 106 -15.05 3.18 -5.66
N LEU A 107 -14.79 1.88 -5.48
CA LEU A 107 -15.79 0.83 -5.32
C LEU A 107 -16.73 0.75 -6.54
N GLN A 108 -16.60 -0.26 -7.36
CA GLN A 108 -17.31 -0.39 -8.65
C GLN A 108 -18.82 -0.16 -8.55
N THR A 109 -19.43 -0.59 -7.44
CA THR A 109 -20.89 -0.45 -7.21
C THR A 109 -21.30 0.93 -6.71
N ASN A 110 -20.36 1.83 -6.42
CA ASN A 110 -20.62 3.19 -6.01
C ASN A 110 -20.93 4.06 -7.24
N GLU A 111 -21.99 4.84 -7.18
CA GLU A 111 -22.47 5.72 -8.29
C GLU A 111 -22.24 7.21 -8.00
N GLU A 112 -21.52 7.56 -6.95
CA GLU A 112 -21.30 8.94 -6.50
C GLU A 112 -20.15 9.64 -7.28
N TYR A 113 -20.17 9.54 -8.62
CA TYR A 113 -19.13 10.10 -9.53
C TYR A 113 -18.82 11.56 -9.22
N ALA A 114 -19.87 12.36 -8.95
CA ALA A 114 -19.75 13.79 -8.68
C ALA A 114 -18.86 14.08 -7.45
N LYS A 115 -18.84 13.21 -6.44
CA LYS A 115 -17.99 13.40 -5.27
C LYS A 115 -16.51 13.25 -5.59
N LEU A 116 -16.14 12.29 -6.46
CA LEU A 116 -14.75 12.17 -6.92
C LEU A 116 -14.37 13.38 -7.77
N ILE A 117 -15.25 13.80 -8.70
CA ILE A 117 -15.04 14.98 -9.55
C ILE A 117 -14.84 16.23 -8.68
N GLU A 118 -15.61 16.41 -7.61
CA GLU A 118 -15.43 17.52 -6.66
C GLU A 118 -14.02 17.49 -6.03
N GLN A 119 -13.52 16.32 -5.60
CA GLN A 119 -12.17 16.18 -5.06
C GLN A 119 -11.10 16.48 -6.13
N VAL A 120 -11.31 16.02 -7.37
CA VAL A 120 -10.42 16.32 -8.49
C VAL A 120 -10.38 17.82 -8.77
N ASN A 121 -11.52 18.48 -8.84
CA ASN A 121 -11.61 19.92 -9.08
C ASN A 121 -10.98 20.74 -7.94
N LEU A 122 -11.15 20.31 -6.69
CA LEU A 122 -10.61 20.99 -5.51
C LEU A 122 -9.08 20.91 -5.44
N HIS A 123 -8.53 19.72 -5.72
CA HIS A 123 -7.10 19.45 -5.59
C HIS A 123 -6.32 19.59 -6.89
N ASN A 124 -7.02 19.58 -8.03
CA ASN A 124 -6.49 19.75 -9.39
C ASN A 124 -5.24 18.92 -9.68
N PRO A 125 -5.26 17.58 -9.41
CA PRO A 125 -4.08 16.73 -9.53
C PRO A 125 -3.54 16.70 -10.98
N ASP A 126 -2.22 16.49 -11.13
CA ASP A 126 -1.59 16.30 -12.42
C ASP A 126 -1.85 14.89 -12.98
N LEU A 127 -1.91 13.92 -12.06
CA LEU A 127 -2.18 12.52 -12.32
C LEU A 127 -3.37 12.07 -11.46
N LEU A 128 -4.29 11.30 -12.05
CA LEU A 128 -5.43 10.71 -11.33
C LEU A 128 -5.49 9.22 -11.66
N LEU A 129 -5.25 8.39 -10.64
CA LEU A 129 -5.45 6.94 -10.69
C LEU A 129 -6.80 6.59 -10.05
N VAL A 130 -7.62 5.86 -10.80
CA VAL A 130 -8.93 5.39 -10.33
C VAL A 130 -9.01 3.88 -10.52
N MET A 131 -9.25 3.16 -9.45
CA MET A 131 -9.35 1.69 -9.40
C MET A 131 -10.78 1.26 -9.12
N GLU A 132 -11.10 0.01 -9.47
CA GLU A 132 -12.46 -0.56 -9.47
C GLU A 132 -13.42 0.17 -10.42
N THR A 133 -12.96 0.45 -11.62
CA THR A 133 -13.73 1.18 -12.63
C THR A 133 -14.33 0.27 -13.68
N ASP A 134 -15.64 0.39 -13.87
CA ASP A 134 -16.40 -0.22 -14.96
C ASP A 134 -16.74 0.81 -16.07
N LYS A 135 -17.61 0.43 -17.01
CA LYS A 135 -18.11 1.34 -18.03
C LYS A 135 -18.95 2.50 -17.48
N ASN A 136 -19.59 2.33 -16.32
CA ASN A 136 -20.38 3.40 -15.72
C ASN A 136 -19.44 4.47 -15.15
N TRP A 137 -18.38 4.05 -14.43
CA TRP A 137 -17.32 4.94 -13.97
C TRP A 137 -16.62 5.66 -15.12
N GLU A 138 -16.27 4.96 -16.23
CA GLU A 138 -15.71 5.59 -17.42
C GLU A 138 -16.62 6.70 -17.96
N ASN A 139 -17.92 6.45 -18.05
CA ASN A 139 -18.89 7.43 -18.50
C ASN A 139 -19.09 8.57 -17.47
N GLY A 140 -19.12 8.24 -16.18
CA GLY A 140 -19.30 9.20 -15.09
C GLY A 140 -18.16 10.21 -14.98
N LEU A 141 -16.93 9.80 -15.36
CA LEU A 141 -15.75 10.66 -15.32
C LEU A 141 -15.41 11.33 -16.65
N LYS A 142 -16.27 11.23 -17.66
CA LYS A 142 -16.01 11.73 -19.02
C LYS A 142 -15.72 13.23 -19.08
N GLU A 143 -16.29 14.02 -18.20
CA GLU A 143 -16.05 15.47 -18.18
C GLU A 143 -14.59 15.82 -17.83
N LEU A 144 -13.87 14.97 -17.08
CA LEU A 144 -12.46 15.17 -16.74
C LEU A 144 -11.53 15.11 -17.95
N GLU A 145 -11.96 14.49 -19.06
CA GLU A 145 -11.14 14.38 -20.29
C GLU A 145 -10.83 15.75 -20.91
N GLN A 146 -11.57 16.79 -20.54
CA GLN A 146 -11.27 18.16 -21.01
C GLN A 146 -9.98 18.71 -20.39
N GLU A 147 -9.67 18.27 -19.15
CA GLU A 147 -8.48 18.71 -18.40
C GLU A 147 -7.35 17.69 -18.48
N TYR A 148 -7.66 16.42 -18.77
CA TYR A 148 -6.71 15.32 -18.86
C TYR A 148 -6.64 14.79 -20.31
N PRO A 149 -5.74 15.35 -21.14
CA PRO A 149 -5.65 15.00 -22.56
C PRO A 149 -5.17 13.56 -22.80
N THR A 150 -4.52 12.94 -21.82
CA THR A 150 -4.05 11.55 -21.93
C THR A 150 -4.74 10.67 -20.90
N VAL A 151 -5.41 9.62 -21.37
CA VAL A 151 -6.14 8.69 -20.51
C VAL A 151 -5.90 7.25 -20.92
N VAL A 152 -5.46 6.43 -19.99
CA VAL A 152 -5.44 4.96 -20.13
C VAL A 152 -6.73 4.43 -19.50
N ARG A 153 -7.49 3.61 -20.25
CA ARG A 153 -8.79 3.09 -19.81
C ARG A 153 -8.79 1.57 -19.88
N VAL A 154 -9.05 0.95 -18.75
CA VAL A 154 -9.24 -0.49 -18.61
C VAL A 154 -10.52 -0.73 -17.80
N PRO A 155 -11.71 -0.46 -18.36
CA PRO A 155 -12.97 -0.72 -17.64
C PRO A 155 -13.25 -2.22 -17.59
N LEU A 156 -13.48 -2.77 -16.39
CA LEU A 156 -13.81 -4.17 -16.17
C LEU A 156 -15.00 -4.29 -15.20
N ASP A 157 -15.79 -5.35 -15.34
CA ASP A 157 -16.97 -5.59 -14.48
C ASP A 157 -16.67 -6.55 -13.32
N ASN A 158 -15.39 -6.69 -12.97
CA ASN A 158 -14.88 -7.65 -11.99
C ASN A 158 -14.16 -7.00 -10.79
N PHE A 159 -14.39 -5.69 -10.52
CA PHE A 159 -13.75 -4.88 -9.48
C PHE A 159 -12.25 -4.59 -9.71
N TYR A 160 -11.65 -4.99 -10.83
CA TYR A 160 -10.23 -4.71 -11.13
C TYR A 160 -10.00 -3.70 -12.25
N GLY A 161 -11.07 -3.12 -12.80
CA GLY A 161 -10.93 -2.06 -13.79
C GLY A 161 -10.10 -0.88 -13.27
N MET A 162 -9.31 -0.25 -14.16
CA MET A 162 -8.38 0.81 -13.78
C MET A 162 -8.33 1.90 -14.84
N HIS A 163 -8.39 3.16 -14.42
CA HIS A 163 -8.19 4.32 -15.29
C HIS A 163 -7.04 5.19 -14.76
N LEU A 164 -6.17 5.63 -15.67
CA LEU A 164 -5.13 6.61 -15.38
C LEU A 164 -5.32 7.84 -16.25
N TYR A 165 -5.64 8.97 -15.64
CA TYR A 165 -5.76 10.28 -16.28
C TYR A 165 -4.48 11.07 -16.04
N SER A 166 -3.97 11.76 -17.08
CA SER A 166 -2.75 12.55 -16.98
C SER A 166 -2.89 13.88 -17.74
N LYS A 167 -2.42 14.96 -17.11
CA LYS A 167 -2.21 16.26 -17.77
C LYS A 167 -0.96 16.27 -18.64
N TYR A 168 -0.12 15.26 -18.46
CA TYR A 168 1.14 15.07 -19.19
C TYR A 168 1.02 13.98 -20.24
N GLU A 169 1.98 13.97 -21.17
CA GLU A 169 2.14 12.89 -22.13
C GLU A 169 2.53 11.61 -21.40
N LEU A 170 1.83 10.53 -21.73
CA LEU A 170 2.17 9.17 -21.32
C LEU A 170 2.78 8.44 -22.53
N ALA A 171 3.93 7.82 -22.31
CA ALA A 171 4.62 7.05 -23.35
C ALA A 171 5.00 5.65 -22.86
N GLU A 172 5.26 4.76 -23.80
CA GLU A 172 5.60 3.36 -23.53
C GLU A 172 4.58 2.69 -22.60
N THR A 173 3.32 3.12 -22.69
CA THR A 173 2.25 2.64 -21.82
C THR A 173 1.90 1.20 -22.14
N GLN A 174 1.92 0.35 -21.14
CA GLN A 174 1.58 -1.07 -21.21
C GLN A 174 0.53 -1.39 -20.15
N VAL A 175 -0.50 -2.12 -20.56
CA VAL A 175 -1.44 -2.76 -19.64
C VAL A 175 -1.03 -4.21 -19.55
N ASN A 176 -0.59 -4.62 -18.39
CA ASN A 176 -0.09 -5.97 -18.13
C ASN A 176 -1.09 -6.75 -17.28
N TYR A 177 -1.08 -8.06 -17.42
CA TYR A 177 -1.80 -9.04 -16.62
C TYR A 177 -0.74 -10.01 -16.12
N LEU A 178 -0.16 -9.67 -14.94
CA LEU A 178 1.10 -10.25 -14.49
C LEU A 178 0.94 -11.65 -13.91
N VAL A 179 -0.15 -11.88 -13.19
CA VAL A 179 -0.49 -13.15 -12.55
C VAL A 179 -1.86 -13.61 -13.02
N GLU A 180 -2.92 -12.88 -12.67
CA GLU A 180 -4.28 -13.21 -13.04
C GLU A 180 -4.66 -12.52 -14.37
N LYS A 181 -5.42 -13.23 -15.24
CA LYS A 181 -5.71 -12.80 -16.61
C LYS A 181 -6.65 -11.59 -16.73
N ASP A 182 -7.31 -11.24 -15.65
CA ASP A 182 -8.31 -10.19 -15.55
C ASP A 182 -8.01 -9.14 -14.47
N VAL A 183 -6.78 -9.16 -13.94
CA VAL A 183 -6.24 -8.17 -12.98
C VAL A 183 -5.17 -7.33 -13.69
N PRO A 184 -5.48 -6.10 -14.14
CA PRO A 184 -4.56 -5.26 -14.90
C PRO A 184 -3.60 -4.48 -14.01
N SER A 185 -2.37 -4.31 -14.49
CA SER A 185 -1.39 -3.35 -13.99
C SER A 185 -1.02 -2.39 -15.12
N ILE A 186 -0.86 -1.09 -14.84
CA ILE A 186 -0.47 -0.08 -15.84
C ILE A 186 0.97 0.34 -15.60
N PHE A 187 1.84 0.19 -16.59
CA PHE A 187 3.21 0.65 -16.60
C PHE A 187 3.35 1.75 -17.65
N THR A 188 3.87 2.91 -17.28
CA THR A 188 3.99 4.04 -18.19
C THR A 188 5.08 5.01 -17.80
N LYS A 189 5.58 5.76 -18.77
CA LYS A 189 6.48 6.90 -18.57
C LYS A 189 5.70 8.20 -18.68
N VAL A 190 5.81 9.05 -17.66
CA VAL A 190 5.16 10.36 -17.62
C VAL A 190 6.18 11.44 -18.00
N TYR A 191 5.96 12.13 -19.12
CA TYR A 191 6.82 13.23 -19.59
C TYR A 191 6.30 14.58 -19.09
N TYR A 192 6.79 14.98 -17.94
CA TYR A 192 6.39 16.21 -17.23
C TYR A 192 7.20 17.46 -17.59
N GLY A 193 7.93 17.44 -18.70
CA GLY A 193 8.76 18.55 -19.17
C GLY A 193 10.21 18.51 -18.67
N SER A 194 10.66 17.35 -18.19
CA SER A 194 12.05 17.01 -17.90
C SER A 194 12.60 16.05 -18.96
N ASP A 195 13.93 16.01 -19.13
CA ASP A 195 14.61 15.04 -20.00
C ASP A 195 14.49 13.60 -19.47
N LYS A 196 14.21 13.45 -18.16
CA LYS A 196 14.01 12.17 -17.50
C LYS A 196 12.51 11.99 -17.22
N PRO A 197 11.86 10.98 -17.77
CA PRO A 197 10.45 10.69 -17.46
C PRO A 197 10.32 10.15 -16.04
N LEU A 198 9.14 10.31 -15.44
CA LEU A 198 8.72 9.57 -14.25
C LEU A 198 8.23 8.19 -14.69
N GLU A 199 8.85 7.13 -14.18
CA GLU A 199 8.36 5.76 -14.31
C GLU A 199 7.21 5.57 -13.33
N LEU A 200 6.00 5.39 -13.84
CA LEU A 200 4.81 5.21 -13.03
C LEU A 200 4.24 3.81 -13.24
N ILE A 201 4.07 3.07 -12.14
CA ILE A 201 3.47 1.74 -12.13
C ILE A 201 2.25 1.79 -11.23
N CYS A 202 1.08 1.47 -11.79
CA CYS A 202 -0.18 1.41 -11.07
C CYS A 202 -0.61 -0.04 -10.95
N VAL A 203 -0.96 -0.49 -9.74
CA VAL A 203 -1.27 -1.89 -9.43
C VAL A 203 -2.50 -2.00 -8.54
N HIS A 204 -3.28 -3.06 -8.73
CA HIS A 204 -4.40 -3.42 -7.88
C HIS A 204 -4.55 -4.94 -7.85
N PRO A 205 -3.66 -5.67 -7.15
CA PRO A 205 -3.71 -7.13 -7.08
C PRO A 205 -4.89 -7.64 -6.26
N ALA A 206 -5.36 -8.83 -6.58
CA ALA A 206 -6.51 -9.45 -5.92
C ALA A 206 -6.25 -9.75 -4.43
N PRO A 207 -7.19 -9.43 -3.50
CA PRO A 207 -6.99 -9.67 -2.09
C PRO A 207 -7.16 -11.15 -1.71
N PRO A 208 -6.43 -11.63 -0.68
CA PRO A 208 -6.80 -12.87 -0.03
C PRO A 208 -8.07 -12.63 0.81
N SER A 209 -9.18 -13.25 0.43
CA SER A 209 -10.46 -13.11 1.10
C SER A 209 -11.32 -14.39 0.99
N PRO A 210 -12.34 -14.56 1.85
CA PRO A 210 -13.25 -15.70 1.73
C PRO A 210 -14.08 -15.72 0.44
N THR A 211 -14.16 -14.60 -0.26
CA THR A 211 -15.01 -14.41 -1.46
C THR A 211 -14.21 -14.33 -2.75
N GLU A 212 -12.89 -14.27 -2.66
CA GLU A 212 -11.97 -14.19 -3.79
C GLU A 212 -10.89 -15.27 -3.67
N ASN A 213 -9.62 -14.88 -3.48
CA ASN A 213 -8.53 -15.83 -3.34
C ASN A 213 -8.40 -16.35 -1.91
N GLU A 214 -8.38 -17.67 -1.72
CA GLU A 214 -8.25 -18.29 -0.39
C GLU A 214 -6.89 -17.98 0.26
N THR A 215 -5.88 -17.70 -0.58
CA THR A 215 -4.50 -17.40 -0.16
C THR A 215 -4.04 -16.06 -0.71
N SER A 216 -2.90 -15.56 -0.21
CA SER A 216 -2.28 -14.32 -0.69
C SER A 216 -1.25 -14.55 -1.80
N GLU A 217 -1.13 -15.75 -2.33
CA GLU A 217 -0.05 -16.16 -3.22
C GLU A 217 -0.08 -15.35 -4.52
N GLU A 218 -1.25 -15.20 -5.13
CA GLU A 218 -1.43 -14.46 -6.38
C GLU A 218 -1.07 -12.97 -6.20
N ARG A 219 -1.57 -12.34 -5.14
CA ARG A 219 -1.26 -10.95 -4.77
C ARG A 219 0.24 -10.76 -4.49
N ASP A 220 0.81 -11.67 -3.69
CA ASP A 220 2.21 -11.61 -3.28
C ASP A 220 3.12 -11.76 -4.51
N ALA A 221 2.79 -12.67 -5.43
CA ALA A 221 3.50 -12.86 -6.69
C ALA A 221 3.44 -11.61 -7.58
N GLU A 222 2.25 -11.00 -7.75
CA GLU A 222 2.10 -9.79 -8.56
C GLU A 222 2.99 -8.67 -8.04
N LEU A 223 2.97 -8.40 -6.74
CA LEU A 223 3.81 -7.37 -6.14
C LEU A 223 5.31 -7.66 -6.33
N LEU A 224 5.74 -8.91 -6.23
CA LEU A 224 7.15 -9.30 -6.41
C LEU A 224 7.58 -9.26 -7.89
N ILE A 225 6.70 -9.59 -8.84
CA ILE A 225 6.94 -9.41 -10.28
C ILE A 225 7.12 -7.91 -10.59
N VAL A 226 6.26 -7.04 -10.05
CA VAL A 226 6.44 -5.59 -10.14
C VAL A 226 7.78 -5.17 -9.52
N GLY A 227 8.17 -5.75 -8.39
CA GLY A 227 9.47 -5.51 -7.75
C GLY A 227 10.65 -5.87 -8.66
N LYS A 228 10.59 -7.00 -9.37
CA LYS A 228 11.59 -7.39 -10.40
C LYS A 228 11.59 -6.39 -11.56
N ALA A 229 10.43 -5.99 -12.07
CA ALA A 229 10.33 -5.01 -13.14
C ALA A 229 10.95 -3.65 -12.72
N VAL A 230 10.69 -3.17 -11.50
CA VAL A 230 11.31 -1.95 -10.96
C VAL A 230 12.84 -2.05 -10.97
N ARG A 231 13.40 -3.21 -10.67
CA ARG A 231 14.86 -3.42 -10.71
C ARG A 231 15.46 -3.31 -12.11
N GLU A 232 14.67 -3.53 -13.16
CA GLU A 232 15.14 -3.40 -14.56
C GLU A 232 14.99 -1.97 -15.10
N LEU A 233 14.27 -1.08 -14.41
CA LEU A 233 14.12 0.31 -14.83
C LEU A 233 15.44 1.07 -14.78
N ASN A 234 15.49 2.19 -15.54
CA ASN A 234 16.64 3.08 -15.53
C ASN A 234 16.80 3.71 -14.15
N PRO A 235 17.95 3.51 -13.46
CA PRO A 235 18.17 4.04 -12.12
C PRO A 235 18.26 5.59 -12.06
N ASP A 236 18.37 6.25 -13.21
CA ASP A 236 18.39 7.71 -13.30
C ASP A 236 16.97 8.31 -13.36
N HIS A 237 15.94 7.50 -13.59
CA HIS A 237 14.56 7.96 -13.64
C HIS A 237 13.92 7.95 -12.23
N PRO A 238 13.11 8.96 -11.88
CA PRO A 238 12.22 8.84 -10.74
C PRO A 238 11.20 7.72 -10.94
N ILE A 239 10.92 6.97 -9.89
CA ILE A 239 10.03 5.81 -9.93
C ILE A 239 8.95 5.97 -8.87
N ILE A 240 7.70 5.75 -9.25
CA ILE A 240 6.56 5.63 -8.35
C ILE A 240 5.82 4.33 -8.66
N VAL A 241 5.55 3.54 -7.62
CA VAL A 241 4.62 2.41 -7.65
C VAL A 241 3.47 2.76 -6.72
N CYS A 242 2.23 2.76 -7.22
CA CYS A 242 1.07 3.14 -6.42
C CYS A 242 -0.17 2.33 -6.77
N GLY A 243 -1.14 2.33 -5.85
CA GLY A 243 -2.43 1.69 -5.98
C GLY A 243 -2.92 1.06 -4.69
N ASP A 244 -4.02 0.37 -4.77
CA ASP A 244 -4.51 -0.48 -3.69
C ASP A 244 -3.79 -1.83 -3.76
N LEU A 245 -2.89 -2.09 -2.83
CA LEU A 245 -2.14 -3.36 -2.81
C LEU A 245 -2.88 -4.48 -2.08
N ASN A 246 -4.05 -4.19 -1.53
CA ASN A 246 -4.81 -5.16 -0.75
C ASN A 246 -3.98 -5.83 0.36
N ASP A 247 -3.01 -5.07 0.88
CA ASP A 247 -2.13 -5.49 1.97
C ASP A 247 -1.71 -4.31 2.83
N VAL A 248 -1.31 -4.58 4.05
CA VAL A 248 -0.80 -3.54 4.96
C VAL A 248 0.72 -3.35 4.77
N VAL A 249 1.17 -2.12 4.96
CA VAL A 249 2.57 -1.72 4.71
C VAL A 249 3.61 -2.49 5.53
N TRP A 250 3.25 -3.00 6.69
CA TRP A 250 4.13 -3.80 7.55
C TRP A 250 4.07 -5.32 7.29
N SER A 251 3.31 -5.77 6.31
CA SER A 251 3.27 -7.18 5.93
C SER A 251 4.65 -7.69 5.48
N ARG A 252 4.79 -9.01 5.43
CA ARG A 252 6.04 -9.61 4.98
C ARG A 252 6.36 -9.26 3.53
N VAL A 253 5.36 -9.36 2.63
CA VAL A 253 5.60 -9.14 1.20
C VAL A 253 5.79 -7.66 0.88
N SER A 254 5.06 -6.74 1.51
CA SER A 254 5.28 -5.29 1.33
C SER A 254 6.70 -4.88 1.78
N ARG A 255 7.21 -5.46 2.87
CA ARG A 255 8.59 -5.23 3.32
C ARG A 255 9.62 -5.89 2.40
N LEU A 256 9.33 -7.08 1.87
CA LEU A 256 10.18 -7.77 0.90
C LEU A 256 10.26 -6.95 -0.40
N PHE A 257 9.14 -6.46 -0.91
CA PHE A 257 9.08 -5.54 -2.04
C PHE A 257 9.96 -4.31 -1.82
N ALA A 258 9.80 -3.62 -0.68
CA ALA A 258 10.63 -2.47 -0.35
C ALA A 258 12.12 -2.83 -0.21
N LYS A 259 12.45 -4.03 0.32
CA LYS A 259 13.83 -4.53 0.44
C LYS A 259 14.48 -4.75 -0.93
N ILE A 260 13.78 -5.40 -1.86
CA ILE A 260 14.35 -5.73 -3.17
C ILE A 260 14.41 -4.54 -4.13
N THR A 261 13.47 -3.60 -4.02
CA THR A 261 13.40 -2.42 -4.89
C THR A 261 14.20 -1.24 -4.37
N GLY A 262 14.38 -1.13 -3.06
CA GLY A 262 14.92 0.07 -2.40
C GLY A 262 13.94 1.25 -2.37
N LEU A 263 12.70 1.05 -2.83
CA LEU A 263 11.68 2.08 -2.79
C LEU A 263 11.26 2.40 -1.34
N ILE A 264 10.85 3.62 -1.12
CA ILE A 264 10.51 4.20 0.17
C ILE A 264 8.99 4.31 0.29
N ASP A 265 8.44 3.93 1.44
CA ASP A 265 7.07 4.26 1.80
C ASP A 265 7.03 5.64 2.48
N PRO A 266 6.32 6.64 1.91
CA PRO A 266 6.29 7.98 2.47
C PRO A 266 5.52 8.09 3.78
N ARG A 267 4.77 7.06 4.22
CA ARG A 267 4.11 7.04 5.53
C ARG A 267 5.08 6.99 6.70
N ILE A 268 6.31 6.54 6.47
CA ILE A 268 7.34 6.48 7.51
C ILE A 268 7.59 7.89 8.08
N GLY A 269 7.33 8.05 9.37
CA GLY A 269 7.43 9.33 10.09
C GLY A 269 6.27 10.30 9.86
N ARG A 270 5.25 9.96 9.02
CA ARG A 270 4.10 10.83 8.73
C ARG A 270 2.78 10.32 9.30
N GLY A 271 2.66 9.04 9.59
CA GLY A 271 1.43 8.45 10.12
C GLY A 271 0.92 7.28 9.27
N LEU A 272 -0.16 6.66 9.73
CA LEU A 272 -0.71 5.44 9.13
C LEU A 272 -1.51 5.70 7.85
N PHE A 273 -2.22 6.82 7.77
CA PHE A 273 -3.14 7.13 6.67
C PHE A 273 -4.06 5.96 6.29
N PRO A 274 -4.85 5.42 7.23
CA PRO A 274 -5.70 4.27 6.95
C PRO A 274 -6.84 4.67 6.02
N THR A 275 -6.98 3.96 4.89
CA THR A 275 -7.93 4.24 3.83
C THR A 275 -9.14 3.33 3.84
N PHE A 276 -8.97 2.06 4.10
CA PHE A 276 -9.99 1.03 4.15
C PHE A 276 -10.24 0.55 5.58
N HIS A 277 -11.40 0.29 6.10
CA HIS A 277 -12.73 0.48 5.55
C HIS A 277 -13.28 1.85 5.97
N ALA A 278 -13.77 2.64 5.04
CA ALA A 278 -14.18 4.02 5.31
C ALA A 278 -15.34 4.10 6.30
N ASP A 279 -16.28 3.13 6.29
CA ASP A 279 -17.46 3.13 7.13
C ASP A 279 -17.18 2.73 8.60
N TYR A 280 -16.08 2.01 8.85
CA TYR A 280 -15.77 1.48 10.18
C TYR A 280 -14.55 2.20 10.78
N TRP A 281 -14.77 3.21 11.61
CA TRP A 281 -13.68 4.01 12.20
C TRP A 281 -12.67 3.20 13.04
N TYR A 282 -13.08 2.05 13.59
CA TYR A 282 -12.25 1.18 14.44
C TYR A 282 -11.58 0.01 13.66
N LEU A 283 -12.00 -0.22 12.41
CA LEU A 283 -11.43 -1.22 11.50
C LEU A 283 -10.97 -0.53 10.21
N ARG A 284 -9.93 0.29 10.32
CA ARG A 284 -9.34 0.99 9.19
C ARG A 284 -7.89 0.59 9.02
N PHE A 285 -7.54 0.28 7.77
CA PHE A 285 -6.24 -0.26 7.40
C PHE A 285 -5.60 0.59 6.29
N PRO A 286 -4.25 0.76 6.29
CA PRO A 286 -3.53 1.50 5.26
C PRO A 286 -3.14 0.56 4.12
N ILE A 287 -4.06 0.31 3.17
CA ILE A 287 -3.86 -0.63 2.06
C ILE A 287 -3.67 0.06 0.70
N ASP A 288 -4.02 1.33 0.58
CA ASP A 288 -3.65 2.15 -0.59
C ASP A 288 -2.23 2.68 -0.43
N HIS A 289 -1.33 2.27 -1.31
CA HIS A 289 0.10 2.51 -1.20
C HIS A 289 0.61 3.50 -2.24
N LEU A 290 1.70 4.15 -1.90
CA LEU A 290 2.63 4.78 -2.81
C LEU A 290 4.03 4.43 -2.33
N PHE A 291 4.82 3.82 -3.20
CA PHE A 291 6.26 3.62 -3.00
C PHE A 291 7.00 4.48 -4.00
N HIS A 292 8.11 5.08 -3.59
CA HIS A 292 8.88 5.97 -4.46
C HIS A 292 10.39 5.77 -4.33
N SER A 293 11.11 6.11 -5.38
CA SER A 293 12.58 6.12 -5.38
C SER A 293 13.13 7.34 -4.63
N LYS A 294 14.42 7.31 -4.27
CA LYS A 294 15.08 8.39 -3.49
C LYS A 294 15.08 9.76 -4.18
N ASN A 295 15.04 9.79 -5.51
CA ASN A 295 14.95 11.01 -6.30
C ASN A 295 13.52 11.56 -6.46
N VAL A 296 12.57 10.99 -5.73
CA VAL A 296 11.20 11.51 -5.52
C VAL A 296 11.09 11.92 -4.06
N VAL A 297 10.78 13.17 -3.78
CA VAL A 297 10.61 13.67 -2.41
C VAL A 297 9.14 14.02 -2.18
N VAL A 298 8.46 13.23 -1.37
CA VAL A 298 7.05 13.46 -1.06
C VAL A 298 6.90 14.64 -0.10
N ASN A 299 6.25 15.71 -0.59
CA ASN A 299 5.99 16.94 0.17
C ASN A 299 4.71 16.84 1.02
N ARG A 300 3.61 16.44 0.37
CA ARG A 300 2.29 16.34 1.00
C ARG A 300 1.72 14.95 0.75
N MET A 301 1.13 14.41 1.78
CA MET A 301 0.35 13.19 1.75
C MET A 301 -0.91 13.44 2.56
N GLU A 302 -2.07 13.21 1.97
CA GLU A 302 -3.35 13.52 2.59
C GLU A 302 -4.39 12.48 2.22
N ARG A 303 -5.17 12.06 3.21
CA ARG A 303 -6.38 11.29 3.00
C ARG A 303 -7.53 12.27 2.83
N LEU A 304 -8.19 12.21 1.66
CA LEU A 304 -9.26 13.14 1.30
C LEU A 304 -10.61 12.73 1.93
N GLN A 305 -11.67 13.45 1.58
CA GLN A 305 -13.02 13.13 2.02
C GLN A 305 -13.56 11.87 1.34
N ASN A 306 -14.43 11.15 2.05
CA ASN A 306 -15.09 9.97 1.49
C ASN A 306 -15.98 10.35 0.31
N ILE A 307 -15.87 9.55 -0.76
CA ILE A 307 -16.60 9.74 -2.01
C ILE A 307 -17.75 8.73 -2.19
N GLY A 308 -18.15 8.02 -1.13
CA GLY A 308 -19.14 6.95 -1.20
C GLY A 308 -18.52 5.56 -1.37
N SER A 309 -17.20 5.47 -1.53
CA SER A 309 -16.43 4.23 -1.53
C SER A 309 -16.16 3.77 -0.10
N ASP A 310 -15.87 2.48 0.05
CA ASP A 310 -15.30 1.90 1.26
C ASP A 310 -13.81 2.24 1.44
N HIS A 311 -13.19 2.89 0.44
CA HIS A 311 -11.88 3.52 0.52
C HIS A 311 -11.97 5.05 0.57
N TYR A 312 -11.00 5.66 1.25
CA TYR A 312 -10.75 7.09 1.15
C TYR A 312 -9.73 7.38 0.06
N PRO A 313 -9.97 8.39 -0.82
CA PRO A 313 -8.95 8.82 -1.78
C PRO A 313 -7.71 9.35 -1.08
N MET A 314 -6.55 9.14 -1.70
CA MET A 314 -5.26 9.64 -1.24
C MET A 314 -4.73 10.68 -2.23
N PHE A 315 -4.26 11.80 -1.70
CA PHE A 315 -3.63 12.86 -2.47
C PHE A 315 -2.17 13.04 -2.06
N PHE A 316 -1.29 13.13 -3.07
CA PHE A 316 0.14 13.28 -2.89
C PHE A 316 0.64 14.45 -3.72
N THR A 317 1.62 15.21 -3.17
CA THR A 317 2.47 16.08 -3.96
C THR A 317 3.92 15.72 -3.72
N PHE A 318 4.73 15.76 -4.76
CA PHE A 318 6.13 15.40 -4.68
C PHE A 318 6.98 16.22 -5.64
N TRP A 319 8.23 16.45 -5.25
CA TRP A 319 9.26 17.02 -6.12
C TRP A 319 10.05 15.88 -6.76
N LEU A 320 10.48 16.12 -8.00
CA LEU A 320 11.32 15.21 -8.73
C LEU A 320 12.74 15.83 -8.84
N GLU A 321 13.71 15.17 -8.21
CA GLU A 321 15.09 15.62 -8.19
C GLU A 321 15.85 15.08 -9.40
N ASN A 322 16.57 15.97 -10.09
CA ASN A 322 17.45 15.61 -11.19
C ASN A 322 18.87 15.43 -10.66
N GLY A 323 19.37 14.21 -10.52
CA GLY A 323 20.79 14.04 -10.26
C GLY A 323 21.23 12.85 -9.42
N GLU A 324 20.46 12.35 -8.50
CA GLU A 324 20.87 11.18 -7.74
C GLU A 324 20.48 9.89 -8.48
N LYS A 325 21.49 9.03 -8.72
CA LYS A 325 21.21 7.67 -9.18
C LYS A 325 20.57 6.87 -8.05
N VAL A 326 19.49 6.22 -8.35
CA VAL A 326 18.89 5.25 -7.42
C VAL A 326 19.78 4.01 -7.42
N GLU A 327 20.58 3.83 -6.37
CA GLU A 327 21.33 2.59 -6.18
C GLU A 327 20.35 1.44 -5.96
N LYS A 328 20.43 0.42 -6.80
CA LYS A 328 19.67 -0.82 -6.62
C LYS A 328 20.23 -1.56 -5.41
N PRO A 329 19.39 -1.97 -4.44
CA PRO A 329 19.89 -2.74 -3.29
C PRO A 329 20.53 -4.05 -3.76
N GLU A 330 21.65 -4.41 -3.12
CA GLU A 330 22.17 -5.78 -3.21
C GLU A 330 21.21 -6.70 -2.44
N ILE A 331 20.80 -7.79 -3.08
CA ILE A 331 20.00 -8.84 -2.45
C ILE A 331 20.83 -10.10 -2.32
N ASP A 332 20.76 -10.72 -1.13
CA ASP A 332 21.40 -12.00 -0.87
C ASP A 332 20.65 -13.14 -1.59
N SER A 333 21.31 -14.30 -1.68
CA SER A 333 20.74 -15.48 -2.35
C SER A 333 19.44 -15.97 -1.69
N GLU A 334 19.35 -15.91 -0.35
CA GLU A 334 18.16 -16.31 0.39
C GLU A 334 16.95 -15.43 0.03
N THR A 335 17.16 -14.11 -0.04
CA THR A 335 16.12 -13.18 -0.48
C THR A 335 15.70 -13.43 -1.94
N SER A 336 16.68 -13.70 -2.82
CA SER A 336 16.39 -13.99 -4.22
C SER A 336 15.59 -15.30 -4.36
N GLU A 337 15.96 -16.34 -3.64
CA GLU A 337 15.25 -17.61 -3.61
C GLU A 337 13.82 -17.44 -3.05
N GLU A 338 13.64 -16.70 -1.96
CA GLU A 338 12.30 -16.39 -1.42
C GLU A 338 11.41 -15.66 -2.44
N VAL A 339 11.98 -14.72 -3.21
CA VAL A 339 11.24 -13.98 -4.24
C VAL A 339 10.78 -14.90 -5.38
N GLU A 340 11.69 -15.75 -5.90
CA GLU A 340 11.34 -16.69 -6.98
C GLU A 340 10.31 -17.71 -6.52
N GLU A 341 10.49 -18.32 -5.32
CA GLU A 341 9.56 -19.28 -4.76
C GLU A 341 8.15 -18.71 -4.65
N ARG A 342 8.00 -17.47 -4.14
CA ARG A 342 6.68 -16.84 -4.02
C ARG A 342 6.05 -16.47 -5.36
N ILE A 343 6.86 -16.07 -6.33
CA ILE A 343 6.37 -15.82 -7.69
C ILE A 343 5.86 -17.11 -8.31
N ASP A 344 6.62 -18.19 -8.21
CA ASP A 344 6.24 -19.48 -8.77
C ASP A 344 4.96 -20.03 -8.10
N GLU A 345 4.85 -19.95 -6.76
CA GLU A 345 3.65 -20.34 -6.01
C GLU A 345 2.40 -19.58 -6.50
N GLY A 346 2.49 -18.26 -6.68
CA GLY A 346 1.36 -17.46 -7.14
C GLY A 346 0.99 -17.69 -8.61
N LEU A 347 1.96 -17.93 -9.48
CA LEU A 347 1.72 -18.28 -10.87
C LEU A 347 1.08 -19.67 -11.01
N GLU A 348 1.54 -20.66 -10.25
CA GLU A 348 0.93 -22.00 -10.20
C GLU A 348 -0.53 -21.96 -9.68
N ARG A 349 -0.82 -21.03 -8.77
CA ARG A 349 -2.16 -20.89 -8.20
C ARG A 349 -3.14 -20.21 -9.16
N ALA A 350 -2.65 -19.31 -10.01
CA ALA A 350 -3.45 -18.57 -11.00
C ALA A 350 -3.77 -19.39 -12.27
N GLU A 351 -3.13 -20.56 -12.50
CA GLU A 351 -3.42 -21.50 -13.60
C GLU A 351 -4.68 -22.30 -13.37
#